data_57d8c312cd9d277b297a87aa9129198d
#
_entry.id   57d8c312cd9d277b297a87aa9129198d
#
_cell.length_a   1.000
_cell.length_b   1.000
_cell.length_c   1.000
_cell.angle_alpha   90.00
_cell.angle_beta   90.00
_cell.angle_gamma   90.00
#
_symmetry.space_group_name_H-M   'P 1'
#
loop_
_entity.id
_entity.type
_entity.pdbx_description
1 polymer ?
#
loop_
_entity_poly.entity_id
_entity_poly.type
_entity_poly.pdbx_seq_one_letter_code
_entity_poly.pdbx_strand_id
1 'polypeptide(L)'
;GNPSVPAPAAVNDTAIRLLREQGDTIHCYTSAPGDPAARQRIADSLNRRFGEQYTADELYLTVGAAASLCCVLGGLTCPGDEYILFAPYFPEYRVFIEGVKGKVKVIPPEPEHFQIDFSAFEQAVTCRTKGVIINSPNNPSGVVYSRQTLETLAAILRAKEALYGHPIYLISDEPYREIAFHGVEVPWVPQIYKDTIVCYSFSKSLSLPGERLGYVLVPKQVTDADSVYAAAAGAGRSQGYVNAPSLFQRVTVECCDLTADISVYE
;
A
#
# COMPACT_ATOMS: atom_id res chain seq x y z
N GLY A 1 5.27 2.44 -15.77
CA GLY A 1 4.86 3.15 -16.95
C GLY A 1 3.41 3.64 -16.86
N ASN A 2 2.99 4.47 -17.78
CA ASN A 2 1.59 4.86 -17.86
C ASN A 2 0.73 3.66 -18.22
N PRO A 3 -0.48 3.50 -17.63
CA PRO A 3 -1.48 2.59 -18.14
C PRO A 3 -1.81 2.94 -19.60
N SER A 4 -2.06 1.92 -20.43
CA SER A 4 -2.48 2.14 -21.83
C SER A 4 -4.00 2.21 -21.99
N VAL A 5 -4.75 1.99 -20.91
CA VAL A 5 -6.20 2.16 -20.87
C VAL A 5 -6.58 3.52 -20.27
N PRO A 6 -7.64 4.16 -20.74
CA PRO A 6 -8.11 5.43 -20.19
C PRO A 6 -8.72 5.24 -18.79
N ALA A 7 -8.78 6.33 -18.03
CA ALA A 7 -9.58 6.37 -16.80
C ALA A 7 -11.08 6.17 -17.15
N PRO A 8 -11.87 5.59 -16.24
CA PRO A 8 -13.32 5.51 -16.40
C PRO A 8 -13.91 6.90 -16.65
N ALA A 9 -14.86 7.01 -17.62
CA ALA A 9 -15.46 8.30 -17.99
C ALA A 9 -16.04 9.05 -16.78
N ALA A 10 -16.65 8.32 -15.85
CA ALA A 10 -17.22 8.86 -14.61
C ALA A 10 -16.20 9.66 -13.77
N VAL A 11 -14.91 9.35 -13.86
CA VAL A 11 -13.86 10.11 -13.16
C VAL A 11 -13.80 11.55 -13.66
N ASN A 12 -13.76 11.73 -14.98
CA ASN A 12 -13.73 13.06 -15.59
C ASN A 12 -15.04 13.80 -15.37
N ASP A 13 -16.19 13.12 -15.52
CA ASP A 13 -17.50 13.72 -15.31
C ASP A 13 -17.66 14.22 -13.86
N THR A 14 -17.24 13.41 -12.89
CA THR A 14 -17.24 13.79 -11.47
C THR A 14 -16.31 14.97 -11.22
N ALA A 15 -15.10 14.97 -11.76
CA ALA A 15 -14.15 16.08 -11.59
C ALA A 15 -14.72 17.40 -12.17
N ILE A 16 -15.29 17.35 -13.38
CA ILE A 16 -15.92 18.51 -14.02
C ILE A 16 -17.10 19.04 -13.19
N ARG A 17 -17.95 18.14 -12.71
CA ARG A 17 -19.09 18.51 -11.86
C ARG A 17 -18.63 19.16 -10.56
N LEU A 18 -17.69 18.55 -9.85
CA LEU A 18 -17.16 19.08 -8.60
C LEU A 18 -16.52 20.46 -8.79
N LEU A 19 -15.78 20.68 -9.87
CA LEU A 19 -15.20 21.99 -10.20
C LEU A 19 -16.26 23.06 -10.43
N ARG A 20 -17.42 22.70 -11.00
CA ARG A 20 -18.53 23.63 -11.22
C ARG A 20 -19.33 23.92 -9.93
N GLU A 21 -19.55 22.88 -9.12
CA GLU A 21 -20.41 22.97 -7.93
C GLU A 21 -19.69 23.52 -6.70
N GLN A 22 -18.38 23.22 -6.58
CA GLN A 22 -17.57 23.52 -5.38
C GLN A 22 -16.35 24.40 -5.72
N GLY A 23 -16.38 25.15 -6.80
CA GLY A 23 -15.23 25.89 -7.34
C GLY A 23 -14.49 26.74 -6.29
N ASP A 24 -15.19 27.33 -5.34
CA ASP A 24 -14.58 28.18 -4.31
C ASP A 24 -13.85 27.41 -3.21
N THR A 25 -14.17 26.12 -3.00
CA THR A 25 -13.65 25.31 -1.88
C THR A 25 -12.84 24.10 -2.30
N ILE A 26 -12.99 23.66 -3.55
CA ILE A 26 -12.38 22.41 -4.04
C ILE A 26 -10.84 22.46 -4.01
N HIS A 27 -10.25 23.64 -4.13
CA HIS A 27 -8.81 23.86 -4.13
C HIS A 27 -8.20 24.11 -2.76
N CYS A 28 -9.05 24.16 -1.70
CA CYS A 28 -8.56 24.34 -0.34
C CYS A 28 -7.81 23.10 0.17
N TYR A 29 -6.91 23.32 1.12
CA TYR A 29 -6.29 22.21 1.85
C TYR A 29 -7.39 21.34 2.51
N THR A 30 -7.17 20.04 2.49
CA THR A 30 -7.94 19.09 3.31
C THR A 30 -7.35 18.99 4.72
N SER A 31 -7.96 18.22 5.60
CA SER A 31 -7.33 17.86 6.90
C SER A 31 -5.99 17.12 6.64
N ALA A 32 -5.08 17.17 7.61
CA ALA A 32 -3.74 16.57 7.48
C ALA A 32 -3.75 15.09 7.04
N PRO A 33 -4.64 14.22 7.57
CA PRO A 33 -4.71 12.83 7.09
C PRO A 33 -5.47 12.66 5.77
N GLY A 34 -6.01 13.71 5.20
CA GLY A 34 -6.85 13.70 4.01
C GLY A 34 -8.31 14.02 4.30
N ASP A 35 -9.09 14.21 3.24
CA ASP A 35 -10.52 14.51 3.30
C ASP A 35 -11.27 13.40 4.09
N PRO A 36 -12.04 13.74 5.14
CA PRO A 36 -12.73 12.74 5.96
C PRO A 36 -13.73 11.89 5.18
N ALA A 37 -14.46 12.48 4.22
CA ALA A 37 -15.43 11.76 3.41
C ALA A 37 -14.71 10.77 2.46
N ALA A 38 -13.59 11.16 1.88
CA ALA A 38 -12.78 10.28 1.05
C ALA A 38 -12.22 9.11 1.85
N ARG A 39 -11.66 9.35 3.04
CA ARG A 39 -11.15 8.29 3.92
C ARG A 39 -12.26 7.33 4.35
N GLN A 40 -13.43 7.86 4.76
CA GLN A 40 -14.57 7.01 5.13
C GLN A 40 -15.04 6.16 3.93
N ARG A 41 -15.13 6.76 2.76
CA ARG A 41 -15.58 6.06 1.55
C ARG A 41 -14.62 4.94 1.14
N ILE A 42 -13.31 5.15 1.29
CA ILE A 42 -12.30 4.12 1.06
C ILE A 42 -12.45 3.00 2.11
N ALA A 43 -12.62 3.33 3.40
CA ALA A 43 -12.88 2.35 4.45
C ALA A 43 -14.12 1.51 4.14
N ASP A 44 -15.23 2.14 3.76
CA ASP A 44 -16.48 1.45 3.40
C ASP A 44 -16.30 0.53 2.18
N SER A 45 -15.49 0.93 1.19
CA SER A 45 -15.16 0.11 0.04
C SER A 45 -14.37 -1.15 0.44
N LEU A 46 -13.33 -0.97 1.25
CA LEU A 46 -12.53 -2.10 1.77
C LEU A 46 -13.39 -3.04 2.63
N ASN A 47 -14.26 -2.50 3.48
CA ASN A 47 -15.16 -3.29 4.32
C ASN A 47 -16.11 -4.15 3.49
N ARG A 48 -16.72 -3.58 2.43
CA ARG A 48 -17.61 -4.35 1.54
C ARG A 48 -16.86 -5.43 0.77
N ARG A 49 -15.65 -5.14 0.31
CA ARG A 49 -14.84 -6.05 -0.52
C ARG A 49 -14.25 -7.20 0.28
N PHE A 50 -13.86 -6.95 1.51
CA PHE A 50 -13.08 -7.91 2.29
C PHE A 50 -13.76 -8.36 3.59
N GLY A 51 -14.95 -7.85 3.90
CA GLY A 51 -15.68 -8.24 5.12
C GLY A 51 -15.05 -7.68 6.40
N GLU A 52 -14.39 -6.53 6.31
CA GLU A 52 -13.70 -5.86 7.40
C GLU A 52 -14.55 -4.78 8.09
N GLN A 53 -13.99 -4.10 9.09
CA GLN A 53 -14.65 -3.01 9.83
C GLN A 53 -13.70 -1.81 10.00
N TYR A 54 -12.97 -1.45 8.95
CA TYR A 54 -12.09 -0.29 8.96
C TYR A 54 -12.87 1.01 9.08
N THR A 55 -12.22 2.02 9.66
CA THR A 55 -12.74 3.37 9.80
C THR A 55 -11.84 4.38 9.12
N ALA A 56 -12.32 5.60 8.92
CA ALA A 56 -11.53 6.68 8.36
C ALA A 56 -10.22 6.95 9.14
N ASP A 57 -10.20 6.65 10.44
CA ASP A 57 -9.06 6.95 11.31
C ASP A 57 -7.88 5.97 11.12
N GLU A 58 -8.08 4.88 10.39
CA GLU A 58 -7.04 3.93 9.99
C GLU A 58 -6.38 4.29 8.65
N LEU A 59 -6.89 5.32 7.97
CA LEU A 59 -6.46 5.74 6.62
C LEU A 59 -5.76 7.10 6.64
N TYR A 60 -4.60 7.15 6.00
CA TYR A 60 -3.82 8.37 5.73
C TYR A 60 -3.64 8.52 4.23
N LEU A 61 -4.20 9.58 3.63
CA LEU A 61 -4.12 9.84 2.19
C LEU A 61 -2.76 10.44 1.80
N THR A 62 -2.19 9.92 0.73
CA THR A 62 -0.82 10.22 0.29
C THR A 62 -0.77 10.60 -1.19
N VAL A 63 0.39 11.11 -1.63
CA VAL A 63 0.62 11.43 -3.05
C VAL A 63 1.05 10.18 -3.86
N GLY A 64 0.26 9.09 -3.74
CA GLY A 64 0.47 7.80 -4.39
C GLY A 64 1.24 6.80 -3.53
N ALA A 65 1.32 5.53 -3.98
CA ALA A 65 1.92 4.43 -3.23
C ALA A 65 3.40 4.65 -2.87
N ALA A 66 4.18 5.29 -3.74
CA ALA A 66 5.58 5.62 -3.44
C ALA A 66 5.69 6.50 -2.19
N ALA A 67 4.84 7.53 -2.07
CA ALA A 67 4.78 8.35 -0.87
C ALA A 67 4.25 7.56 0.33
N SER A 68 3.27 6.66 0.14
CA SER A 68 2.80 5.76 1.21
C SER A 68 3.94 4.94 1.79
N LEU A 69 4.74 4.31 0.93
CA LEU A 69 5.93 3.55 1.34
C LEU A 69 6.95 4.43 2.08
N CYS A 70 7.26 5.62 1.55
CA CYS A 70 8.16 6.56 2.22
C CYS A 70 7.63 7.00 3.59
N CYS A 71 6.31 7.21 3.74
CA CYS A 71 5.67 7.54 5.02
C CYS A 71 5.84 6.40 6.02
N VAL A 72 5.52 5.17 5.62
CA VAL A 72 5.63 3.98 6.49
C VAL A 72 7.09 3.73 6.88
N LEU A 73 7.99 3.70 5.90
CA LEU A 73 9.41 3.49 6.15
C LEU A 73 10.01 4.60 7.03
N GLY A 74 9.67 5.87 6.73
CA GLY A 74 10.16 7.01 7.52
C GLY A 74 9.63 7.03 8.95
N GLY A 75 8.41 6.52 9.18
CA GLY A 75 7.81 6.42 10.51
C GLY A 75 8.33 5.26 11.34
N LEU A 76 8.69 4.14 10.70
CA LEU A 76 9.07 2.91 11.41
C LEU A 76 10.56 2.73 11.63
N THR A 77 11.42 3.32 10.77
CA THR A 77 12.84 2.97 10.70
C THR A 77 13.68 3.69 11.73
N CYS A 78 14.42 2.93 12.53
CA CYS A 78 15.58 3.41 13.26
C CYS A 78 16.87 3.05 12.50
N PRO A 79 17.97 3.82 12.67
CA PRO A 79 19.22 3.52 11.98
C PRO A 79 19.73 2.10 12.25
N GLY A 80 19.90 1.34 11.16
CA GLY A 80 20.37 -0.04 11.20
C GLY A 80 19.27 -1.09 11.25
N ASP A 81 17.99 -0.71 11.28
CA ASP A 81 16.89 -1.63 11.05
C ASP A 81 16.98 -2.28 9.67
N GLU A 82 16.57 -3.52 9.56
CA GLU A 82 16.64 -4.32 8.35
C GLU A 82 15.26 -4.50 7.74
N TYR A 83 15.21 -4.41 6.41
CA TYR A 83 14.01 -4.71 5.61
C TYR A 83 14.31 -5.79 4.60
N ILE A 84 13.39 -6.74 4.47
CA ILE A 84 13.53 -7.86 3.53
C ILE A 84 12.69 -7.57 2.29
N LEU A 85 13.29 -7.80 1.12
CA LEU A 85 12.69 -7.72 -0.20
C LEU A 85 12.83 -9.06 -0.92
N PHE A 86 11.82 -9.44 -1.70
CA PHE A 86 11.85 -10.64 -2.54
C PHE A 86 12.14 -10.24 -3.98
N ALA A 87 13.23 -10.74 -4.55
CA ALA A 87 13.56 -10.47 -5.95
C ALA A 87 12.68 -11.31 -6.90
N PRO A 88 12.33 -10.77 -8.09
CA PRO A 88 12.54 -9.39 -8.51
C PRO A 88 11.56 -8.44 -7.82
N TYR A 89 12.00 -7.22 -7.55
CA TYR A 89 11.20 -6.21 -6.86
C TYR A 89 11.30 -4.85 -7.55
N PHE A 90 10.40 -3.94 -7.23
CA PHE A 90 10.41 -2.56 -7.70
C PHE A 90 11.67 -1.84 -7.17
N PRO A 91 12.61 -1.40 -8.05
CA PRO A 91 13.96 -0.97 -7.64
C PRO A 91 13.97 0.15 -6.59
N GLU A 92 12.95 1.02 -6.59
CA GLU A 92 12.86 2.16 -5.68
C GLU A 92 12.66 1.76 -4.21
N TYR A 93 12.22 0.53 -3.91
CA TYR A 93 12.15 0.08 -2.51
C TYR A 93 13.50 0.19 -1.80
N ARG A 94 14.59 -0.19 -2.47
CA ARG A 94 15.94 -0.01 -1.93
C ARG A 94 16.25 1.46 -1.64
N VAL A 95 15.91 2.34 -2.58
CA VAL A 95 16.15 3.79 -2.43
C VAL A 95 15.37 4.34 -1.24
N PHE A 96 14.12 3.93 -1.07
CA PHE A 96 13.28 4.39 0.05
C PHE A 96 13.82 3.90 1.40
N ILE A 97 14.21 2.63 1.50
CA ILE A 97 14.76 2.03 2.74
C ILE A 97 16.11 2.67 3.10
N GLU A 98 17.03 2.76 2.15
CA GLU A 98 18.36 3.33 2.39
C GLU A 98 18.30 4.84 2.67
N GLY A 99 17.34 5.57 2.07
CA GLY A 99 17.06 6.96 2.30
C GLY A 99 16.72 7.29 3.76
N VAL A 100 16.06 6.35 4.45
CA VAL A 100 15.73 6.47 5.90
C VAL A 100 16.74 5.76 6.80
N LYS A 101 17.93 5.41 6.30
CA LYS A 101 19.01 4.72 7.03
C LYS A 101 18.71 3.26 7.40
N GLY A 102 17.71 2.66 6.80
CA GLY A 102 17.45 1.22 6.87
C GLY A 102 18.45 0.43 6.02
N LYS A 103 18.55 -0.87 6.28
CA LYS A 103 19.36 -1.82 5.53
C LYS A 103 18.47 -2.76 4.74
N VAL A 104 18.84 -3.05 3.49
CA VAL A 104 18.11 -3.98 2.62
C VAL A 104 18.74 -5.36 2.66
N LYS A 105 17.90 -6.38 2.87
CA LYS A 105 18.20 -7.79 2.61
C LYS A 105 17.34 -8.27 1.45
N VAL A 106 17.97 -8.88 0.47
CA VAL A 106 17.27 -9.39 -0.73
C VAL A 106 17.27 -10.91 -0.70
N ILE A 107 16.08 -11.49 -0.79
CA ILE A 107 15.90 -12.92 -0.97
C ILE A 107 15.81 -13.20 -2.46
N PRO A 108 16.65 -14.10 -3.02
CA PRO A 108 16.50 -14.52 -4.39
C PRO A 108 15.16 -15.23 -4.60
N PRO A 109 14.58 -15.17 -5.79
CA PRO A 109 13.35 -15.88 -6.08
C PRO A 109 13.61 -17.39 -6.18
N GLU A 110 12.58 -18.18 -5.98
CA GLU A 110 12.58 -19.54 -6.48
C GLU A 110 12.70 -19.48 -8.02
N PRO A 111 13.62 -20.28 -8.64
CA PRO A 111 14.04 -20.05 -10.02
C PRO A 111 12.96 -20.20 -11.10
N GLU A 112 11.98 -21.09 -10.88
CA GLU A 112 11.03 -21.46 -11.94
C GLU A 112 9.78 -20.56 -11.97
N HIS A 113 9.30 -20.11 -10.79
CA HIS A 113 8.01 -19.44 -10.68
C HIS A 113 8.05 -18.10 -9.95
N PHE A 114 9.23 -17.59 -9.64
CA PHE A 114 9.42 -16.34 -8.87
C PHE A 114 8.65 -16.31 -7.54
N GLN A 115 8.45 -17.49 -6.92
CA GLN A 115 7.87 -17.62 -5.60
C GLN A 115 8.91 -17.34 -4.52
N ILE A 116 8.47 -17.25 -3.26
CA ILE A 116 9.35 -17.00 -2.11
C ILE A 116 10.17 -18.25 -1.79
N ASP A 117 11.50 -18.12 -1.77
CA ASP A 117 12.38 -19.10 -1.14
C ASP A 117 12.26 -18.95 0.38
N PHE A 118 11.39 -19.77 1.00
CA PHE A 118 11.13 -19.72 2.43
C PHE A 118 12.33 -20.11 3.28
N SER A 119 13.22 -20.98 2.78
CA SER A 119 14.44 -21.35 3.51
C SER A 119 15.39 -20.17 3.61
N ALA A 120 15.65 -19.49 2.49
CA ALA A 120 16.46 -18.28 2.47
C ALA A 120 15.80 -17.14 3.26
N PHE A 121 14.47 -17.00 3.18
CA PHE A 121 13.73 -16.00 3.93
C PHE A 121 13.85 -16.20 5.44
N GLU A 122 13.59 -17.40 5.95
CA GLU A 122 13.66 -17.69 7.39
C GLU A 122 15.05 -17.43 7.97
N GLN A 123 16.12 -17.76 7.22
CA GLN A 123 17.50 -17.49 7.61
C GLN A 123 17.84 -15.99 7.61
N ALA A 124 17.23 -15.22 6.73
CA ALA A 124 17.49 -13.78 6.61
C ALA A 124 16.84 -12.95 7.71
N VAL A 125 15.76 -13.45 8.34
CA VAL A 125 15.07 -12.72 9.43
C VAL A 125 15.93 -12.76 10.70
N THR A 126 16.25 -11.56 11.21
CA THR A 126 17.08 -11.38 12.43
C THR A 126 16.34 -10.52 13.46
N CYS A 127 16.91 -10.40 14.66
CA CYS A 127 16.41 -9.48 15.69
C CYS A 127 16.43 -7.99 15.27
N ARG A 128 17.02 -7.65 14.13
CA ARG A 128 17.02 -6.28 13.55
C ARG A 128 16.01 -6.12 12.43
N THR A 129 15.32 -7.17 12.04
CA THR A 129 14.31 -7.11 10.99
C THR A 129 13.12 -6.31 11.48
N LYS A 130 12.93 -5.11 10.92
CA LYS A 130 11.82 -4.22 11.21
C LYS A 130 10.60 -4.56 10.36
N GLY A 131 10.81 -4.92 9.10
CA GLY A 131 9.71 -5.23 8.21
C GLY A 131 10.11 -5.99 6.95
N VAL A 132 9.07 -6.45 6.27
CA VAL A 132 9.16 -7.15 4.98
C VAL A 132 8.25 -6.41 4.01
N ILE A 133 8.71 -6.12 2.80
CA ILE A 133 7.87 -5.52 1.75
C ILE A 133 7.48 -6.61 0.76
N ILE A 134 6.18 -6.75 0.53
CA ILE A 134 5.62 -7.57 -0.54
C ILE A 134 4.86 -6.69 -1.54
N ASN A 135 4.84 -7.12 -2.78
CA ASN A 135 4.05 -6.52 -3.86
C ASN A 135 3.38 -7.67 -4.64
N SER A 136 2.06 -7.77 -4.54
CA SER A 136 1.30 -8.85 -5.16
C SER A 136 -0.08 -8.35 -5.63
N PRO A 137 -0.34 -8.32 -6.95
CA PRO A 137 0.53 -8.71 -8.07
C PRO A 137 1.85 -7.94 -8.12
N ASN A 138 2.93 -8.62 -8.52
CA ASN A 138 4.28 -8.10 -8.42
C ASN A 138 4.70 -7.28 -9.65
N ASN A 139 5.41 -6.20 -9.40
CA ASN A 139 6.17 -5.49 -10.41
C ASN A 139 7.68 -5.76 -10.19
N PRO A 140 8.41 -6.45 -11.13
CA PRO A 140 8.04 -6.60 -12.55
C PRO A 140 7.52 -7.99 -12.96
N SER A 141 7.50 -9.00 -12.08
CA SER A 141 7.28 -10.40 -12.49
C SER A 141 5.82 -10.73 -12.85
N GLY A 142 4.85 -9.93 -12.40
CA GLY A 142 3.43 -10.22 -12.54
C GLY A 142 2.90 -11.32 -11.60
N VAL A 143 3.75 -11.92 -10.78
CA VAL A 143 3.36 -13.01 -9.88
C VAL A 143 2.38 -12.54 -8.82
N VAL A 144 1.34 -13.35 -8.61
CA VAL A 144 0.41 -13.22 -7.47
C VAL A 144 0.77 -14.28 -6.44
N TYR A 145 1.02 -13.86 -5.20
CA TYR A 145 1.23 -14.80 -4.10
C TYR A 145 -0.11 -15.42 -3.68
N SER A 146 -0.14 -16.76 -3.64
CA SER A 146 -1.30 -17.50 -3.18
C SER A 146 -1.56 -17.26 -1.68
N ARG A 147 -2.80 -17.52 -1.23
CA ARG A 147 -3.13 -17.55 0.20
C ARG A 147 -2.16 -18.44 0.98
N GLN A 148 -1.87 -19.64 0.47
CA GLN A 148 -0.93 -20.58 1.11
C GLN A 148 0.49 -20.01 1.23
N THR A 149 0.98 -19.31 0.19
CA THR A 149 2.29 -18.63 0.21
C THR A 149 2.31 -17.57 1.33
N LEU A 150 1.26 -16.74 1.42
CA LEU A 150 1.17 -15.69 2.43
C LEU A 150 0.98 -16.23 3.84
N GLU A 151 0.25 -17.34 4.02
CA GLU A 151 0.10 -18.02 5.31
C GLU A 151 1.43 -18.59 5.81
N THR A 152 2.23 -19.17 4.90
CA THR A 152 3.57 -19.67 5.22
C THR A 152 4.50 -18.53 5.63
N LEU A 153 4.50 -17.43 4.87
CA LEU A 153 5.25 -16.22 5.22
C LEU A 153 4.85 -15.71 6.61
N ALA A 154 3.54 -15.59 6.86
CA ALA A 154 3.00 -15.12 8.13
C ALA A 154 3.36 -16.04 9.30
N ALA A 155 3.40 -17.37 9.09
CA ALA A 155 3.82 -18.32 10.13
C ALA A 155 5.27 -18.12 10.54
N ILE A 156 6.18 -17.89 9.58
CA ILE A 156 7.58 -17.59 9.83
C ILE A 156 7.71 -16.26 10.60
N LEU A 157 7.00 -15.22 10.17
CA LEU A 157 7.03 -13.92 10.85
C LEU A 157 6.58 -14.03 12.30
N ARG A 158 5.43 -14.70 12.57
CA ARG A 158 4.94 -14.92 13.94
C ARG A 158 5.95 -15.67 14.82
N ALA A 159 6.61 -16.69 14.27
CA ALA A 159 7.65 -17.44 15.01
C ALA A 159 8.84 -16.55 15.36
N LYS A 160 9.26 -15.68 14.42
CA LYS A 160 10.38 -14.75 14.64
C LYS A 160 10.02 -13.61 15.60
N GLU A 161 8.80 -13.08 15.55
CA GLU A 161 8.29 -12.12 16.54
C GLU A 161 8.31 -12.70 17.96
N ALA A 162 7.82 -13.92 18.11
CA ALA A 162 7.87 -14.61 19.39
C ALA A 162 9.32 -14.83 19.90
N LEU A 163 10.24 -15.12 18.98
CA LEU A 163 11.66 -15.32 19.30
C LEU A 163 12.36 -14.02 19.70
N TYR A 164 12.08 -12.91 19.00
CA TYR A 164 12.81 -11.65 19.17
C TYR A 164 12.11 -10.66 20.11
N GLY A 165 10.83 -10.87 20.42
CA GLY A 165 10.06 -10.05 21.35
C GLY A 165 9.65 -8.68 20.83
N HIS A 166 9.56 -8.51 19.50
CA HIS A 166 9.10 -7.29 18.87
C HIS A 166 8.33 -7.58 17.55
N PRO A 167 7.42 -6.70 17.12
CA PRO A 167 6.70 -6.88 15.86
C PRO A 167 7.62 -6.77 14.64
N ILE A 168 7.29 -7.53 13.59
CA ILE A 168 7.91 -7.44 12.26
C ILE A 168 6.81 -7.07 11.29
N TYR A 169 6.77 -5.82 10.83
CA TYR A 169 5.68 -5.32 10.00
C TYR A 169 5.74 -5.87 8.58
N LEU A 170 4.62 -6.36 8.07
CA LEU A 170 4.45 -6.72 6.67
C LEU A 170 3.87 -5.52 5.90
N ILE A 171 4.68 -4.91 5.06
CA ILE A 171 4.28 -3.77 4.25
C ILE A 171 3.80 -4.31 2.90
N SER A 172 2.49 -4.27 2.68
CA SER A 172 1.85 -4.74 1.46
C SER A 172 1.66 -3.57 0.48
N ASP A 173 2.47 -3.55 -0.58
CA ASP A 173 2.34 -2.58 -1.67
C ASP A 173 1.37 -3.11 -2.72
N GLU A 174 0.18 -2.51 -2.82
CA GLU A 174 -0.97 -3.07 -3.54
C GLU A 174 -1.52 -2.22 -4.69
N PRO A 175 -0.73 -1.51 -5.49
CA PRO A 175 -1.26 -0.68 -6.58
C PRO A 175 -1.83 -1.51 -7.73
N TYR A 176 -1.57 -2.83 -7.77
CA TYR A 176 -1.94 -3.72 -8.88
C TYR A 176 -3.08 -4.70 -8.53
N ARG A 177 -3.66 -4.59 -7.33
CA ARG A 177 -4.69 -5.53 -6.83
C ARG A 177 -5.83 -5.75 -7.80
N GLU A 178 -6.32 -4.70 -8.44
CA GLU A 178 -7.48 -4.73 -9.34
C GLU A 178 -7.13 -5.14 -10.78
N ILE A 179 -5.85 -5.38 -11.08
CA ILE A 179 -5.40 -5.75 -12.43
C ILE A 179 -4.79 -7.15 -12.48
N ALA A 180 -5.32 -8.08 -11.68
CA ALA A 180 -5.03 -9.49 -11.80
C ALA A 180 -5.91 -10.09 -12.91
N PHE A 181 -5.27 -10.85 -13.82
CA PHE A 181 -5.91 -11.43 -14.99
C PHE A 181 -6.48 -12.83 -14.72
N HIS A 182 -7.35 -13.30 -15.60
CA HIS A 182 -7.88 -14.67 -15.62
C HIS A 182 -8.57 -15.08 -14.31
N GLY A 183 -9.15 -14.14 -13.58
CA GLY A 183 -9.87 -14.42 -12.33
C GLY A 183 -8.97 -14.88 -11.17
N VAL A 184 -7.67 -14.64 -11.24
CA VAL A 184 -6.75 -14.98 -10.14
C VAL A 184 -7.13 -14.17 -8.90
N GLU A 185 -7.39 -14.86 -7.78
CA GLU A 185 -7.65 -14.24 -6.49
C GLU A 185 -6.37 -13.58 -5.94
N VAL A 186 -6.48 -12.31 -5.57
CA VAL A 186 -5.44 -11.59 -4.82
C VAL A 186 -5.87 -11.56 -3.34
N PRO A 187 -5.24 -12.35 -2.46
CA PRO A 187 -5.65 -12.43 -1.06
C PRO A 187 -5.52 -11.10 -0.34
N TRP A 188 -6.40 -10.83 0.63
CA TRP A 188 -6.31 -9.64 1.48
C TRP A 188 -5.34 -9.92 2.63
N VAL A 189 -4.14 -9.34 2.55
CA VAL A 189 -3.01 -9.65 3.43
C VAL A 189 -3.30 -9.37 4.91
N PRO A 190 -4.03 -8.28 5.30
CA PRO A 190 -4.37 -8.03 6.70
C PRO A 190 -5.17 -9.15 7.39
N GLN A 191 -5.91 -9.98 6.64
CA GLN A 191 -6.62 -11.16 7.19
C GLN A 191 -5.68 -12.33 7.50
N ILE A 192 -4.49 -12.34 6.90
CA ILE A 192 -3.53 -13.44 7.04
C ILE A 192 -2.50 -13.13 8.12
N TYR A 193 -2.06 -11.87 8.20
CA TYR A 193 -1.07 -11.44 9.16
C TYR A 193 -1.48 -10.09 9.79
N LYS A 194 -1.62 -10.06 11.12
CA LYS A 194 -2.17 -8.90 11.84
C LYS A 194 -1.32 -7.63 11.70
N ASP A 195 0.03 -7.78 11.71
CA ASP A 195 0.95 -6.64 11.65
C ASP A 195 1.23 -6.23 10.19
N THR A 196 0.15 -6.16 9.39
CA THR A 196 0.18 -5.73 7.99
C THR A 196 -0.23 -4.27 7.86
N ILE A 197 0.62 -3.49 7.17
CA ILE A 197 0.36 -2.11 6.74
C ILE A 197 0.18 -2.12 5.23
N VAL A 198 -0.93 -1.56 4.72
CA VAL A 198 -1.19 -1.53 3.28
C VAL A 198 -0.82 -0.17 2.71
N CYS A 199 -0.06 -0.19 1.61
CA CYS A 199 0.25 0.97 0.77
C CYS A 199 -0.47 0.81 -0.57
N TYR A 200 -1.30 1.78 -0.94
CA TYR A 200 -2.14 1.69 -2.15
C TYR A 200 -2.05 2.94 -3.00
N SER A 201 -2.39 2.81 -4.29
CA SER A 201 -2.51 3.93 -5.22
C SER A 201 -3.60 3.68 -6.25
N PHE A 202 -4.36 4.73 -6.60
CA PHE A 202 -5.31 4.74 -7.71
C PHE A 202 -4.65 4.89 -9.09
N SER A 203 -3.32 4.91 -9.13
CA SER A 203 -2.54 5.06 -10.37
C SER A 203 -2.83 3.98 -11.41
N LYS A 204 -3.20 2.76 -10.97
CA LYS A 204 -3.44 1.62 -11.85
C LYS A 204 -4.91 1.26 -11.94
N SER A 205 -5.59 1.11 -10.80
CA SER A 205 -7.02 0.75 -10.75
C SER A 205 -7.92 1.74 -11.51
N LEU A 206 -7.63 3.03 -11.42
CA LEU A 206 -8.38 4.10 -12.11
C LEU A 206 -7.63 4.72 -13.30
N SER A 207 -6.45 4.21 -13.65
CA SER A 207 -5.59 4.84 -14.68
C SER A 207 -5.28 6.31 -14.40
N LEU A 208 -5.00 6.66 -13.14
CA LEU A 208 -4.76 8.04 -12.69
C LEU A 208 -3.32 8.25 -12.14
N PRO A 209 -2.25 7.82 -12.85
CA PRO A 209 -0.90 7.95 -12.31
C PRO A 209 -0.45 9.41 -12.15
N GLY A 210 -0.98 10.32 -12.98
CA GLY A 210 -0.67 11.76 -12.93
C GLY A 210 -1.31 12.49 -11.76
N GLU A 211 -2.41 11.96 -11.21
CA GLU A 211 -3.19 12.63 -10.16
C GLU A 211 -2.62 12.41 -8.76
N ARG A 212 -1.66 11.51 -8.63
CA ARG A 212 -0.89 11.29 -7.39
C ARG A 212 -1.78 11.07 -6.17
N LEU A 213 -2.70 10.12 -6.22
CA LEU A 213 -3.54 9.76 -5.08
C LEU A 213 -3.32 8.31 -4.66
N GLY A 214 -3.13 8.13 -3.37
CA GLY A 214 -2.98 6.83 -2.72
C GLY A 214 -3.28 6.94 -1.24
N TYR A 215 -3.06 5.86 -0.51
CA TYR A 215 -3.23 5.85 0.95
C TYR A 215 -2.31 4.83 1.64
N VAL A 216 -2.09 5.08 2.93
CA VAL A 216 -1.64 4.10 3.91
C VAL A 216 -2.86 3.66 4.71
N LEU A 217 -3.06 2.35 4.86
CA LEU A 217 -4.00 1.77 5.83
C LEU A 217 -3.18 1.11 6.95
N VAL A 218 -3.42 1.53 8.18
CA VAL A 218 -2.89 0.91 9.39
C VAL A 218 -4.07 0.33 10.17
N PRO A 219 -4.42 -0.95 9.99
CA PRO A 219 -5.50 -1.60 10.72
C PRO A 219 -5.29 -1.53 12.24
N LYS A 220 -6.36 -1.37 13.02
CA LYS A 220 -6.30 -1.32 14.50
C LYS A 220 -5.71 -2.58 15.14
N GLN A 221 -5.74 -3.70 14.43
CA GLN A 221 -5.12 -4.95 14.89
C GLN A 221 -3.58 -4.95 14.85
N VAL A 222 -2.98 -4.01 14.13
CA VAL A 222 -1.52 -3.85 14.05
C VAL A 222 -0.97 -3.52 15.44
N THR A 223 0.13 -4.16 15.81
CA THR A 223 0.82 -3.86 17.08
C THR A 223 1.25 -2.39 17.07
N ASP A 224 0.90 -1.66 18.14
CA ASP A 224 1.14 -0.22 18.28
C ASP A 224 0.48 0.65 17.18
N ALA A 225 -0.69 0.24 16.67
CA ALA A 225 -1.36 0.84 15.52
C ALA A 225 -1.42 2.37 15.57
N ASP A 226 -1.84 2.96 16.69
CA ASP A 226 -1.95 4.42 16.84
C ASP A 226 -0.59 5.12 16.70
N SER A 227 0.47 4.53 17.28
CA SER A 227 1.84 5.05 17.17
C SER A 227 2.39 4.90 15.77
N VAL A 228 2.15 3.76 15.12
CA VAL A 228 2.54 3.49 13.72
C VAL A 228 1.86 4.47 12.78
N TYR A 229 0.55 4.66 12.94
CA TYR A 229 -0.22 5.63 12.16
C TYR A 229 0.32 7.06 12.33
N ALA A 230 0.50 7.50 13.58
CA ALA A 230 1.01 8.83 13.89
C ALA A 230 2.43 9.05 13.34
N ALA A 231 3.29 8.04 13.42
CA ALA A 231 4.65 8.09 12.89
C ALA A 231 4.67 8.17 11.36
N ALA A 232 3.84 7.37 10.67
CA ALA A 232 3.70 7.42 9.22
C ALA A 232 3.16 8.79 8.75
N ALA A 233 2.13 9.34 9.40
CA ALA A 233 1.59 10.65 9.11
C ALA A 233 2.62 11.77 9.37
N GLY A 234 3.39 11.67 10.45
CA GLY A 234 4.50 12.59 10.77
C GLY A 234 5.61 12.54 9.72
N ALA A 235 5.99 11.34 9.29
CA ALA A 235 6.95 11.16 8.20
C ALA A 235 6.45 11.77 6.88
N GLY A 236 5.16 11.62 6.57
CA GLY A 236 4.54 12.25 5.40
C GLY A 236 4.69 13.78 5.41
N ARG A 237 4.50 14.40 6.56
CA ARG A 237 4.72 15.86 6.69
C ARG A 237 6.18 16.26 6.47
N SER A 238 7.12 15.44 6.90
CA SER A 238 8.55 15.71 6.71
C SER A 238 8.99 15.64 5.25
N GLN A 239 8.20 14.96 4.38
CA GLN A 239 8.43 14.91 2.93
C GLN A 239 7.99 16.18 2.19
N GLY A 240 7.30 17.11 2.86
CA GLY A 240 7.02 18.45 2.36
C GLY A 240 5.79 18.63 1.49
N TYR A 241 4.96 17.61 1.27
CA TYR A 241 3.76 17.76 0.43
C TYR A 241 2.46 18.15 1.19
N VAL A 242 2.44 18.14 2.51
CA VAL A 242 1.32 18.50 3.39
C VAL A 242 0.05 17.64 3.22
N ASN A 243 -0.57 17.66 2.02
CA ASN A 243 -1.77 16.89 1.68
C ASN A 243 -1.67 16.29 0.27
N ALA A 244 -2.39 15.22 0.03
CA ALA A 244 -2.67 14.75 -1.33
C ALA A 244 -3.56 15.76 -2.09
N PRO A 245 -3.61 15.73 -3.44
CA PRO A 245 -4.40 16.67 -4.24
C PRO A 245 -5.88 16.66 -3.87
N SER A 246 -6.44 17.81 -3.43
CA SER A 246 -7.78 17.92 -2.85
C SER A 246 -8.89 17.53 -3.81
N LEU A 247 -8.81 17.91 -5.09
CA LEU A 247 -9.79 17.54 -6.11
C LEU A 247 -9.96 16.02 -6.21
N PHE A 248 -8.85 15.29 -6.36
CA PHE A 248 -8.92 13.85 -6.55
C PHE A 248 -9.25 13.07 -5.28
N GLN A 249 -8.97 13.61 -4.09
CA GLN A 249 -9.54 13.05 -2.86
C GLN A 249 -11.07 13.07 -2.90
N ARG A 250 -11.69 14.16 -3.38
CA ARG A 250 -13.15 14.28 -3.48
C ARG A 250 -13.74 13.46 -4.63
N VAL A 251 -13.03 13.36 -5.76
CA VAL A 251 -13.41 12.44 -6.85
C VAL A 251 -13.49 10.99 -6.36
N THR A 252 -12.58 10.56 -5.49
CA THR A 252 -12.58 9.20 -4.93
C THR A 252 -13.81 8.89 -4.11
N VAL A 253 -14.49 9.88 -3.53
CA VAL A 253 -15.76 9.65 -2.80
C VAL A 253 -16.77 8.92 -3.70
N GLU A 254 -16.80 9.23 -4.98
CA GLU A 254 -17.74 8.62 -5.92
C GLU A 254 -17.10 7.48 -6.76
N CYS A 255 -15.81 7.55 -7.00
CA CYS A 255 -15.14 6.72 -7.99
C CYS A 255 -14.26 5.60 -7.41
N CYS A 256 -14.09 5.49 -6.08
CA CYS A 256 -13.13 4.56 -5.49
C CYS A 256 -13.45 3.06 -5.75
N ASP A 257 -14.68 2.72 -6.10
CA ASP A 257 -15.09 1.34 -6.44
C ASP A 257 -15.03 1.06 -7.95
N LEU A 258 -14.72 2.07 -8.76
CA LEU A 258 -14.54 1.89 -10.19
C LEU A 258 -13.16 1.30 -10.48
N THR A 259 -13.05 0.63 -11.62
CA THR A 259 -11.78 0.16 -12.18
C THR A 259 -11.69 0.55 -13.64
N ALA A 260 -10.49 0.81 -14.14
CA ALA A 260 -10.26 0.94 -15.56
C ALA A 260 -10.59 -0.38 -16.27
N ASP A 261 -11.05 -0.30 -17.50
CA ASP A 261 -11.32 -1.50 -18.30
C ASP A 261 -10.01 -2.13 -18.75
N ILE A 262 -9.67 -3.26 -18.15
CA ILE A 262 -8.44 -4.00 -18.43
C ILE A 262 -8.65 -5.16 -19.43
N SER A 263 -9.86 -5.36 -19.94
CA SER A 263 -10.19 -6.45 -20.87
C SER A 263 -9.34 -6.42 -22.15
N VAL A 264 -8.79 -5.27 -22.49
CA VAL A 264 -7.88 -5.11 -23.64
C VAL A 264 -6.52 -5.82 -23.43
N TYR A 265 -6.21 -6.24 -22.21
CA TYR A 265 -4.97 -6.97 -21.88
C TYR A 265 -5.19 -8.49 -21.74
N GLU A 266 -6.42 -8.96 -21.74
CA GLU A 266 -6.80 -10.37 -21.74
C GLU A 266 -7.01 -10.92 -23.16
#